data_e1cc5b42ebb2a5e58104f136ce93d4d6
#
_entry.id   e1cc5b42ebb2a5e58104f136ce93d4d6
#
_cell.length_a   1.000
_cell.length_b   1.000
_cell.length_c   1.000
_cell.angle_alpha   90.00
_cell.angle_beta   90.00
_cell.angle_gamma   90.00
#
_symmetry.space_group_name_H-M   'P 1'
#
loop_
_entity.id
_entity.type
_entity.pdbx_description
1 polymer ?
#
loop_
_entity_poly.entity_id
_entity_poly.type
_entity_poly.pdbx_seq_one_letter_code
_entity_poly.pdbx_strand_id
1 'polypeptide(L)'
;DADPVSVTSSGTTIAGAWGSLTIHSDGSYTYQPYGGVNSVGQSEVFTYTITDSLGHTASTTLTIDIDSPASLAVNDVVALNVATALATVNVPAIDTAGLNTSGKSTTGGVSASKSISFSVGADREMDTLSVNVNYTASGSVVNTVRIDSTVSIYHVLGDGSKVLVWQGVPTENLTTIIGATASATDTLTLTGVALSEGNYEMVLASKATATLDSFLTPAPNYTVGASITGTTFDTATHYTVAGTNVSGNIQNGNNSGGTEDFHGVLYASYTVAGHTSSGSAESWTFNSNGSITTSNGSAVTGSSVTIYGDYGTLTMANNGSYTYSLKAGMDVSTITHKEVFAYTVNDSNGVSSAATLTIDLHPQITGSVNGDDIHSTAYDDTFTLGIGADTVVYNLLADDNTGGNGSDTWKDFSVAQGDHIDVSALLVDWDGNSSSLGNYVTLSYVGNNTVVSIDRDGGAGDHQSTTLITLEGVHINSLNELLDTNNSN
;
A
#
# COMPACT_ATOMS: atom_id res chain seq x y z
N ASP A 1 38.46 49.46 32.99
CA ASP A 1 38.83 49.94 31.64
C ASP A 1 40.14 49.26 31.28
N ALA A 2 40.20 48.58 30.14
CA ALA A 2 41.44 48.01 29.63
C ALA A 2 42.34 49.14 29.09
N ASP A 3 43.65 49.01 29.20
CA ASP A 3 44.60 49.99 28.64
C ASP A 3 44.42 50.12 27.13
N PRO A 4 44.46 51.34 26.56
CA PRO A 4 44.34 51.56 25.14
C PRO A 4 45.40 50.81 24.32
N VAL A 5 44.99 50.10 23.30
CA VAL A 5 45.90 49.36 22.42
C VAL A 5 46.02 50.10 21.08
N SER A 6 47.28 50.32 20.62
CA SER A 6 47.53 50.96 19.34
C SER A 6 47.18 50.02 18.17
N VAL A 7 46.40 50.54 17.21
CA VAL A 7 45.97 49.79 16.03
C VAL A 7 47.04 49.93 14.94
N THR A 8 47.41 48.76 14.32
CA THR A 8 48.44 48.68 13.28
C THR A 8 47.82 48.41 11.91
N SER A 9 48.61 48.68 10.83
CA SER A 9 48.17 48.37 9.48
C SER A 9 48.09 46.85 9.21
N SER A 10 48.82 46.04 9.97
CA SER A 10 48.73 44.56 9.90
C SER A 10 47.53 43.97 10.65
N GLY A 11 46.80 44.83 11.37
CA GLY A 11 45.69 44.41 12.23
C GLY A 11 46.14 44.24 13.70
N THR A 12 45.27 44.63 14.62
CA THR A 12 45.42 44.42 16.06
C THR A 12 44.21 43.70 16.59
N THR A 13 44.41 42.53 17.24
CA THR A 13 43.33 41.72 17.78
C THR A 13 43.08 42.08 19.25
N ILE A 14 41.82 42.36 19.56
CA ILE A 14 41.36 42.76 20.90
C ILE A 14 40.35 41.69 21.35
N ALA A 15 40.59 41.05 22.48
CA ALA A 15 39.65 40.10 23.06
C ALA A 15 38.51 40.86 23.74
N GLY A 16 37.28 40.48 23.41
CA GLY A 16 36.10 40.96 24.09
C GLY A 16 35.53 39.92 25.05
N ALA A 17 34.37 40.20 25.61
CA ALA A 17 33.66 39.28 26.49
C ALA A 17 33.05 38.10 25.71
N TRP A 18 32.60 38.35 24.46
CA TRP A 18 31.83 37.41 23.66
C TRP A 18 32.52 37.02 22.35
N GLY A 19 33.63 37.65 22.00
CA GLY A 19 34.37 37.37 20.78
C GLY A 19 35.68 38.10 20.72
N SER A 20 36.35 38.13 19.57
CA SER A 20 37.57 38.87 19.30
C SER A 20 37.40 39.80 18.10
N LEU A 21 37.77 41.07 18.28
CA LEU A 21 37.80 42.08 17.24
C LEU A 21 39.24 42.18 16.70
N THR A 22 39.43 42.01 15.39
CA THR A 22 40.65 42.37 14.70
C THR A 22 40.40 43.67 13.90
N ILE A 23 41.07 44.75 14.25
CA ILE A 23 40.89 46.06 13.64
C ILE A 23 42.20 46.55 13.02
N HIS A 24 42.13 47.20 11.87
CA HIS A 24 43.27 47.77 11.13
C HIS A 24 43.26 49.28 11.20
N SER A 25 44.46 49.91 10.96
CA SER A 25 44.62 51.37 11.00
C SER A 25 43.83 52.14 9.95
N ASP A 26 43.31 51.46 8.92
CA ASP A 26 42.43 52.04 7.90
C ASP A 26 40.94 52.01 8.31
N GLY A 27 40.63 51.45 9.50
CA GLY A 27 39.30 51.32 10.05
C GLY A 27 38.59 50.06 9.63
N SER A 28 39.14 49.19 8.76
CA SER A 28 38.58 47.89 8.43
C SER A 28 38.69 46.96 9.65
N TYR A 29 37.69 46.09 9.83
CA TYR A 29 37.70 45.16 10.95
C TYR A 29 37.02 43.83 10.59
N THR A 30 37.35 42.82 11.38
CA THR A 30 36.62 41.55 11.46
C THR A 30 36.32 41.24 12.91
N TYR A 31 35.14 40.66 13.18
CA TYR A 31 34.78 40.20 14.51
C TYR A 31 34.49 38.69 14.43
N GLN A 32 35.08 37.93 15.34
CA GLN A 32 34.91 36.51 15.46
C GLN A 32 34.25 36.18 16.81
N PRO A 33 32.98 35.79 16.87
CA PRO A 33 32.34 35.33 18.11
C PRO A 33 33.01 34.06 18.65
N TYR A 34 33.04 33.92 19.99
CA TYR A 34 33.55 32.69 20.61
C TYR A 34 32.63 31.48 20.45
N GLY A 35 31.40 31.69 19.96
CA GLY A 35 30.40 30.67 19.79
C GLY A 35 29.67 30.26 21.07
N GLY A 36 28.59 29.47 20.91
CA GLY A 36 27.77 28.97 22.00
C GLY A 36 26.58 29.86 22.34
N VAL A 37 25.57 29.24 23.00
CA VAL A 37 24.27 29.87 23.28
C VAL A 37 24.35 31.13 24.14
N ASN A 38 25.38 31.24 24.98
CA ASN A 38 25.54 32.38 25.92
C ASN A 38 25.95 33.69 25.24
N SER A 39 26.51 33.66 24.04
CA SER A 39 26.89 34.84 23.28
C SER A 39 25.74 35.42 22.46
N VAL A 40 24.73 34.65 22.15
CA VAL A 40 23.58 35.07 21.31
C VAL A 40 22.69 36.05 22.09
N GLY A 41 22.29 37.14 21.43
CA GLY A 41 21.53 38.24 22.03
C GLY A 41 22.38 39.18 22.90
N GLN A 42 23.70 38.99 22.95
CA GLN A 42 24.62 39.92 23.64
C GLN A 42 25.12 40.98 22.67
N SER A 43 25.40 42.15 23.21
CA SER A 43 26.07 43.23 22.51
C SER A 43 27.46 43.46 23.09
N GLU A 44 28.45 43.58 22.23
CA GLU A 44 29.79 43.92 22.62
C GLU A 44 30.18 45.32 22.14
N VAL A 45 30.79 46.11 22.99
CA VAL A 45 31.10 47.51 22.69
C VAL A 45 32.62 47.74 22.80
N PHE A 46 33.20 48.18 21.72
CA PHE A 46 34.61 48.60 21.65
C PHE A 46 34.67 50.09 21.48
N THR A 47 35.35 50.80 22.40
CA THR A 47 35.62 52.23 22.27
C THR A 47 36.90 52.42 21.51
N TYR A 48 36.87 53.24 20.45
CA TYR A 48 38.08 53.60 19.72
C TYR A 48 38.26 55.11 19.62
N THR A 49 39.54 55.53 19.53
CA THR A 49 39.97 56.95 19.47
C THR A 49 40.75 57.14 18.18
N ILE A 50 40.44 58.15 17.43
CA ILE A 50 41.23 58.63 16.29
C ILE A 50 42.02 59.86 16.73
N THR A 51 43.28 59.98 16.26
CA THR A 51 44.12 61.08 16.52
C THR A 51 44.62 61.69 15.22
N ASP A 52 44.49 63.00 15.03
CA ASP A 52 45.00 63.69 13.86
C ASP A 52 46.53 63.96 13.99
N SER A 53 47.12 64.49 12.91
CA SER A 53 48.55 64.83 12.85
C SER A 53 48.98 66.00 13.79
N LEU A 54 48.04 66.74 14.35
CA LEU A 54 48.24 67.83 15.31
C LEU A 54 48.00 67.34 16.76
N GLY A 55 47.61 66.06 16.96
CA GLY A 55 47.42 65.52 18.30
C GLY A 55 45.99 65.72 18.86
N HIS A 56 45.06 66.24 18.09
CA HIS A 56 43.66 66.30 18.51
C HIS A 56 43.03 64.89 18.43
N THR A 57 42.23 64.56 19.42
CA THR A 57 41.58 63.23 19.53
C THR A 57 40.05 63.31 19.50
N ALA A 58 39.45 62.31 18.93
CA ALA A 58 37.97 62.06 18.97
C ALA A 58 37.71 60.60 19.23
N SER A 59 36.80 60.31 20.17
CA SER A 59 36.42 58.91 20.52
C SER A 59 34.98 58.61 20.20
N THR A 60 34.75 57.38 19.80
CA THR A 60 33.37 56.80 19.58
C THR A 60 33.41 55.31 19.83
N THR A 61 32.26 54.63 19.64
CA THR A 61 32.11 53.22 19.89
C THR A 61 31.76 52.44 18.64
N LEU A 62 32.28 51.22 18.54
CA LEU A 62 31.79 50.16 17.65
C LEU A 62 31.00 49.19 18.50
N THR A 63 29.71 49.00 18.16
CA THR A 63 28.84 48.02 18.82
C THR A 63 28.64 46.86 17.88
N ILE A 64 28.86 45.65 18.37
CA ILE A 64 28.63 44.38 17.66
C ILE A 64 27.51 43.66 18.38
N ASP A 65 26.36 43.50 17.72
CA ASP A 65 25.25 42.65 18.20
C ASP A 65 25.45 41.24 17.68
N ILE A 66 25.45 40.27 18.58
CA ILE A 66 25.67 38.87 18.25
C ILE A 66 24.32 38.19 18.14
N ASP A 67 23.99 37.75 16.96
CA ASP A 67 22.76 37.05 16.65
C ASP A 67 23.06 35.60 16.21
N SER A 68 22.04 34.75 16.18
CA SER A 68 22.08 33.37 15.67
C SER A 68 21.09 33.20 14.52
N PRO A 69 21.49 32.55 13.44
CA PRO A 69 20.50 32.08 12.50
C PRO A 69 19.45 31.24 13.22
N ALA A 70 18.16 31.50 12.94
CA ALA A 70 17.07 30.70 13.46
C ALA A 70 17.19 29.26 12.95
N SER A 71 16.78 28.28 13.75
CA SER A 71 16.63 26.90 13.30
C SER A 71 15.57 26.82 12.21
N LEU A 72 15.78 25.95 11.23
CA LEU A 72 14.92 25.79 10.07
C LEU A 72 14.56 24.32 9.89
N ALA A 73 13.26 24.02 9.93
CA ALA A 73 12.71 22.72 9.55
C ALA A 73 12.48 22.64 8.05
N VAL A 74 12.74 21.49 7.45
CA VAL A 74 12.56 21.22 6.02
C VAL A 74 11.64 20.02 5.85
N ASN A 75 10.72 20.09 4.88
CA ASN A 75 9.78 19.00 4.62
C ASN A 75 10.51 17.71 4.23
N ASP A 76 10.08 16.60 4.83
CA ASP A 76 10.56 15.25 4.57
C ASP A 76 9.52 14.44 3.83
N VAL A 77 9.98 13.59 2.90
CA VAL A 77 9.14 12.61 2.20
C VAL A 77 9.85 11.26 2.22
N VAL A 78 9.15 10.23 2.63
CA VAL A 78 9.67 8.86 2.61
C VAL A 78 8.71 7.93 1.87
N ALA A 79 9.23 7.23 0.86
CA ALA A 79 8.45 6.28 0.08
C ALA A 79 8.28 4.94 0.81
N LEU A 80 7.08 4.37 0.70
CA LEU A 80 6.73 3.07 1.29
C LEU A 80 5.92 2.24 0.29
N ASN A 81 6.51 1.18 -0.26
CA ASN A 81 5.78 0.22 -1.06
C ASN A 81 4.81 -0.58 -0.18
N VAL A 82 3.54 -0.58 -0.57
CA VAL A 82 2.45 -1.23 0.17
C VAL A 82 1.96 -2.43 -0.61
N ALA A 83 2.31 -3.64 -0.17
CA ALA A 83 1.72 -4.84 -0.72
C ALA A 83 0.27 -4.99 -0.27
N THR A 84 -0.58 -5.46 -1.17
CA THR A 84 -1.99 -5.73 -0.91
C THR A 84 -2.34 -7.20 -1.14
N ALA A 85 -3.46 -7.64 -0.61
CA ALA A 85 -3.99 -8.98 -0.81
C ALA A 85 -5.52 -8.97 -0.71
N LEU A 86 -6.17 -9.87 -1.42
CA LEU A 86 -7.59 -10.15 -1.25
C LEU A 86 -7.85 -10.76 0.14
N ALA A 87 -8.96 -10.42 0.75
CA ALA A 87 -9.36 -11.02 2.02
C ALA A 87 -9.81 -12.46 1.82
N THR A 88 -9.36 -13.37 2.69
CA THR A 88 -9.95 -14.70 2.77
C THR A 88 -11.27 -14.62 3.53
N VAL A 89 -12.29 -15.28 3.00
CA VAL A 89 -13.63 -15.30 3.59
C VAL A 89 -13.97 -16.69 4.09
N ASN A 90 -14.36 -16.80 5.36
CA ASN A 90 -14.90 -18.04 5.89
C ASN A 90 -16.34 -18.22 5.38
N VAL A 91 -16.47 -19.00 4.30
CA VAL A 91 -17.78 -19.47 3.81
C VAL A 91 -18.01 -20.90 4.31
N PRO A 92 -19.27 -21.34 4.50
CA PRO A 92 -19.57 -22.73 4.75
C PRO A 92 -18.96 -23.62 3.67
N ALA A 93 -18.37 -24.75 4.07
CA ALA A 93 -17.88 -25.72 3.10
C ALA A 93 -19.00 -26.10 2.12
N ILE A 94 -18.64 -26.34 0.85
CA ILE A 94 -19.61 -26.80 -0.15
C ILE A 94 -20.19 -28.13 0.34
N ASP A 95 -21.51 -28.15 0.50
CA ASP A 95 -22.19 -29.38 0.92
C ASP A 95 -22.19 -30.40 -0.22
N THR A 96 -21.29 -31.35 -0.12
CA THR A 96 -21.18 -32.48 -1.05
C THR A 96 -21.76 -33.80 -0.50
N ALA A 97 -22.46 -33.76 0.63
CA ALA A 97 -22.91 -34.93 1.34
C ALA A 97 -23.81 -35.87 0.46
N GLY A 98 -24.49 -35.32 -0.52
CA GLY A 98 -25.28 -36.08 -1.49
C GLY A 98 -24.50 -36.63 -2.69
N LEU A 99 -23.23 -36.22 -2.88
CA LEU A 99 -22.46 -36.61 -4.07
C LEU A 99 -21.72 -37.93 -3.84
N ASN A 100 -22.45 -39.01 -3.87
CA ASN A 100 -21.90 -40.35 -3.81
C ASN A 100 -22.65 -41.30 -4.74
N THR A 101 -21.92 -42.28 -5.26
CA THR A 101 -22.48 -43.44 -6.01
C THR A 101 -22.18 -44.69 -5.21
N SER A 102 -23.11 -45.65 -5.25
CA SER A 102 -22.94 -46.92 -4.56
C SER A 102 -23.68 -48.01 -5.28
N GLY A 103 -23.28 -49.25 -5.04
CA GLY A 103 -23.93 -50.40 -5.62
C GLY A 103 -23.17 -51.69 -5.36
N LYS A 104 -23.65 -52.76 -5.99
CA LYS A 104 -22.93 -54.02 -6.05
C LYS A 104 -22.16 -54.08 -7.37
N SER A 105 -20.83 -54.25 -7.29
CA SER A 105 -20.00 -54.41 -8.50
C SER A 105 -20.33 -55.69 -9.25
N THR A 106 -19.94 -55.80 -10.51
CA THR A 106 -20.06 -57.01 -11.31
C THR A 106 -18.82 -57.20 -12.20
N THR A 107 -18.59 -58.35 -12.75
CA THR A 107 -17.49 -58.62 -13.69
C THR A 107 -17.62 -57.84 -15.00
N GLY A 108 -18.84 -57.45 -15.39
CA GLY A 108 -19.11 -56.57 -16.54
C GLY A 108 -18.99 -55.08 -16.24
N GLY A 109 -18.83 -54.73 -14.96
CA GLY A 109 -18.84 -53.37 -14.48
C GLY A 109 -20.25 -52.79 -14.31
N VAL A 110 -20.45 -52.03 -13.27
CA VAL A 110 -21.69 -51.26 -12.98
C VAL A 110 -21.36 -49.80 -12.97
N SER A 111 -22.06 -49.02 -13.76
CA SER A 111 -21.90 -47.56 -13.85
C SER A 111 -22.99 -46.85 -13.05
N ALA A 112 -22.61 -45.78 -12.36
CA ALA A 112 -23.52 -44.88 -11.66
C ALA A 112 -23.03 -43.45 -11.81
N SER A 113 -23.96 -42.48 -11.75
CA SER A 113 -23.63 -41.06 -11.80
C SER A 113 -24.57 -40.28 -10.88
N LYS A 114 -24.01 -39.24 -10.23
CA LYS A 114 -24.76 -38.26 -9.44
C LYS A 114 -24.16 -36.89 -9.66
N SER A 115 -24.97 -35.85 -9.41
CA SER A 115 -24.54 -34.48 -9.41
C SER A 115 -25.09 -33.69 -8.23
N ILE A 116 -24.41 -32.63 -7.88
CA ILE A 116 -24.85 -31.59 -6.95
C ILE A 116 -24.62 -30.24 -7.60
N SER A 117 -25.47 -29.26 -7.22
CA SER A 117 -25.27 -27.87 -7.58
C SER A 117 -24.75 -27.09 -6.36
N PHE A 118 -23.88 -26.13 -6.62
CA PHE A 118 -23.40 -25.17 -5.63
C PHE A 118 -23.20 -23.80 -6.31
N SER A 119 -22.95 -22.74 -5.53
CA SER A 119 -22.69 -21.42 -6.08
C SER A 119 -21.49 -20.78 -5.37
N VAL A 120 -20.75 -19.99 -6.13
CA VAL A 120 -19.82 -18.99 -5.61
C VAL A 120 -20.58 -17.66 -5.62
N GLY A 121 -20.65 -16.98 -4.48
CA GLY A 121 -21.48 -15.78 -4.31
C GLY A 121 -20.93 -14.57 -5.06
N ALA A 122 -21.71 -13.49 -5.08
CA ALA A 122 -21.27 -12.21 -5.62
C ALA A 122 -20.01 -11.71 -4.92
N ASP A 123 -19.12 -11.08 -5.65
CA ASP A 123 -17.81 -10.56 -5.19
C ASP A 123 -16.97 -11.65 -4.50
N ARG A 124 -17.04 -12.89 -4.99
CA ARG A 124 -16.30 -14.03 -4.43
C ARG A 124 -15.61 -14.81 -5.52
N GLU A 125 -14.44 -15.30 -5.17
CA GLU A 125 -13.67 -16.25 -5.95
C GLU A 125 -13.25 -17.42 -5.07
N MET A 126 -13.30 -18.63 -5.59
CA MET A 126 -12.80 -19.82 -4.90
C MET A 126 -11.57 -20.35 -5.60
N ASP A 127 -10.44 -20.31 -4.93
CA ASP A 127 -9.13 -20.72 -5.44
C ASP A 127 -8.51 -21.84 -4.57
N THR A 128 -7.30 -22.27 -4.92
CA THR A 128 -6.56 -23.37 -4.27
C THR A 128 -7.41 -24.65 -4.14
N LEU A 129 -8.10 -24.98 -5.22
CA LEU A 129 -9.11 -26.03 -5.22
C LEU A 129 -8.50 -27.43 -5.14
N SER A 130 -9.12 -28.30 -4.33
CA SER A 130 -8.83 -29.72 -4.25
C SER A 130 -10.11 -30.53 -4.26
N VAL A 131 -10.13 -31.60 -5.05
CA VAL A 131 -11.21 -32.58 -5.08
C VAL A 131 -10.71 -33.85 -4.40
N ASN A 132 -11.38 -34.25 -3.33
CA ASN A 132 -11.13 -35.54 -2.67
C ASN A 132 -12.15 -36.57 -3.12
N VAL A 133 -11.67 -37.69 -3.65
CA VAL A 133 -12.52 -38.83 -4.05
C VAL A 133 -12.28 -39.97 -3.07
N ASN A 134 -13.32 -40.34 -2.35
CA ASN A 134 -13.29 -41.36 -1.31
C ASN A 134 -13.92 -42.64 -1.80
N TYR A 135 -13.24 -43.76 -1.69
CA TYR A 135 -13.66 -45.07 -2.14
C TYR A 135 -13.83 -46.01 -0.98
N THR A 136 -14.86 -46.82 -1.01
CA THR A 136 -14.99 -47.96 -0.11
C THR A 136 -15.45 -49.20 -0.86
N ALA A 137 -15.02 -50.38 -0.39
CA ALA A 137 -15.50 -51.64 -0.86
C ALA A 137 -15.65 -52.61 0.30
N SER A 138 -16.75 -53.41 0.29
CA SER A 138 -17.02 -54.41 1.31
C SER A 138 -17.59 -55.71 0.68
N GLY A 139 -17.19 -56.85 1.23
CA GLY A 139 -17.64 -58.15 0.69
C GLY A 139 -17.52 -59.24 1.72
N SER A 140 -18.15 -60.36 1.44
CA SER A 140 -18.12 -61.54 2.31
C SER A 140 -16.97 -62.52 2.00
N VAL A 141 -16.18 -62.20 0.97
CA VAL A 141 -15.02 -62.98 0.50
C VAL A 141 -13.90 -62.05 0.08
N VAL A 142 -12.70 -62.63 -0.09
CA VAL A 142 -11.60 -61.89 -0.69
C VAL A 142 -11.87 -61.68 -2.17
N ASN A 143 -11.94 -60.44 -2.63
CA ASN A 143 -12.23 -60.08 -4.01
C ASN A 143 -11.63 -58.67 -4.26
N THR A 144 -11.30 -58.36 -5.51
CA THR A 144 -10.83 -57.03 -5.88
C THR A 144 -11.91 -56.33 -6.73
N VAL A 145 -12.18 -55.08 -6.39
CA VAL A 145 -13.02 -54.20 -7.21
C VAL A 145 -12.17 -53.07 -7.75
N ARG A 146 -12.16 -52.90 -9.06
CA ARG A 146 -11.61 -51.73 -9.72
C ARG A 146 -12.72 -50.70 -9.88
N ILE A 147 -12.44 -49.48 -9.47
CA ILE A 147 -13.37 -48.37 -9.56
C ILE A 147 -12.74 -47.28 -10.42
N ASP A 148 -13.26 -47.10 -11.61
CA ASP A 148 -12.91 -45.99 -12.51
C ASP A 148 -13.89 -44.85 -12.22
N SER A 149 -13.39 -43.67 -11.91
CA SER A 149 -14.20 -42.50 -11.57
C SER A 149 -13.90 -41.33 -12.51
N THR A 150 -14.91 -40.49 -12.70
CA THR A 150 -14.76 -39.19 -13.37
C THR A 150 -15.47 -38.16 -12.52
N VAL A 151 -14.74 -37.15 -12.13
CA VAL A 151 -15.30 -35.96 -11.44
C VAL A 151 -15.18 -34.79 -12.40
N SER A 152 -16.30 -34.14 -12.68
CA SER A 152 -16.39 -32.99 -13.57
C SER A 152 -17.02 -31.81 -12.85
N ILE A 153 -16.47 -30.61 -13.03
CA ILE A 153 -17.04 -29.35 -12.55
C ILE A 153 -17.44 -28.53 -13.75
N TYR A 154 -18.69 -28.11 -13.78
CA TYR A 154 -19.28 -27.29 -14.83
C TYR A 154 -19.73 -25.96 -14.27
N HIS A 155 -19.44 -24.86 -14.99
CA HIS A 155 -20.10 -23.57 -14.79
C HIS A 155 -21.47 -23.63 -15.49
N VAL A 156 -22.53 -23.25 -14.78
CA VAL A 156 -23.92 -23.25 -15.28
C VAL A 156 -24.27 -21.81 -15.66
N LEU A 157 -24.39 -21.55 -16.95
CA LEU A 157 -24.69 -20.22 -17.48
C LEU A 157 -26.17 -19.84 -17.24
N GLY A 158 -26.49 -18.55 -17.40
CA GLY A 158 -27.84 -18.03 -17.17
C GLY A 158 -28.94 -18.63 -18.05
N ASP A 159 -28.61 -19.20 -19.21
CA ASP A 159 -29.52 -19.95 -20.10
C ASP A 159 -29.65 -21.44 -19.72
N GLY A 160 -28.95 -21.86 -18.65
CA GLY A 160 -28.92 -23.26 -18.20
C GLY A 160 -27.91 -24.14 -18.94
N SER A 161 -27.19 -23.63 -19.92
CA SER A 161 -26.09 -24.35 -20.56
C SER A 161 -24.92 -24.55 -19.60
N LYS A 162 -24.08 -25.57 -19.87
CA LYS A 162 -22.97 -25.94 -18.98
C LYS A 162 -21.65 -25.91 -19.72
N VAL A 163 -20.67 -25.21 -19.16
CA VAL A 163 -19.31 -25.17 -19.65
C VAL A 163 -18.41 -25.97 -18.71
N LEU A 164 -17.65 -26.92 -19.24
CA LEU A 164 -16.73 -27.72 -18.45
C LEU A 164 -15.56 -26.81 -17.98
N VAL A 165 -15.42 -26.69 -16.67
CA VAL A 165 -14.31 -25.93 -16.03
C VAL A 165 -13.16 -26.88 -15.77
N TRP A 166 -13.42 -28.06 -15.22
CA TRP A 166 -12.38 -29.02 -14.87
C TRP A 166 -12.91 -30.45 -14.86
N GLN A 167 -12.01 -31.40 -15.13
CA GLN A 167 -12.30 -32.84 -15.05
C GLN A 167 -11.08 -33.61 -14.53
N GLY A 168 -11.31 -34.54 -13.61
CA GLY A 168 -10.35 -35.53 -13.13
C GLY A 168 -10.87 -36.95 -13.31
N VAL A 169 -9.99 -37.92 -13.62
CA VAL A 169 -10.32 -39.32 -13.90
C VAL A 169 -9.54 -40.29 -13.02
N PRO A 170 -9.69 -40.26 -11.69
CA PRO A 170 -8.98 -41.16 -10.80
C PRO A 170 -9.51 -42.61 -10.89
N THR A 171 -8.62 -43.55 -10.67
CA THR A 171 -8.93 -44.99 -10.67
C THR A 171 -8.35 -45.65 -9.44
N GLU A 172 -9.15 -46.44 -8.72
CA GLU A 172 -8.72 -47.15 -7.53
C GLU A 172 -9.02 -48.67 -7.60
N ASN A 173 -8.16 -49.47 -6.96
CA ASN A 173 -8.33 -50.90 -6.85
C ASN A 173 -8.40 -51.29 -5.37
N LEU A 174 -9.57 -51.73 -4.94
CA LEU A 174 -9.82 -52.11 -3.54
C LEU A 174 -9.97 -53.62 -3.42
N THR A 175 -9.16 -54.21 -2.55
CA THR A 175 -9.29 -55.64 -2.23
C THR A 175 -10.05 -55.80 -0.93
N THR A 176 -11.23 -56.45 -1.00
CA THR A 176 -12.05 -56.74 0.16
C THR A 176 -11.50 -57.96 0.90
N ILE A 177 -11.66 -57.98 2.21
CA ILE A 177 -11.39 -59.13 3.11
C ILE A 177 -12.63 -59.37 3.93
N ILE A 178 -12.78 -60.64 4.39
CA ILE A 178 -13.95 -61.05 5.18
C ILE A 178 -14.09 -60.16 6.43
N GLY A 179 -15.24 -59.52 6.58
CA GLY A 179 -15.60 -58.74 7.77
C GLY A 179 -14.93 -57.36 7.89
N ALA A 180 -14.23 -56.90 6.82
CA ALA A 180 -13.64 -55.54 6.81
C ALA A 180 -14.05 -54.77 5.54
N THR A 181 -14.08 -53.44 5.66
CA THR A 181 -14.24 -52.51 4.56
C THR A 181 -12.87 -52.01 4.09
N ALA A 182 -12.54 -52.18 2.84
CA ALA A 182 -11.38 -51.56 2.24
C ALA A 182 -11.74 -50.10 1.88
N SER A 183 -10.82 -49.19 2.03
CA SER A 183 -11.01 -47.76 1.70
C SER A 183 -9.72 -47.14 1.12
N ALA A 184 -9.92 -46.15 0.25
CA ALA A 184 -8.84 -45.29 -0.28
C ALA A 184 -9.38 -43.88 -0.53
N THR A 185 -8.48 -42.92 -0.67
CA THR A 185 -8.80 -41.54 -1.01
C THR A 185 -7.78 -41.01 -2.01
N ASP A 186 -8.26 -40.46 -3.11
CA ASP A 186 -7.48 -39.69 -4.05
C ASP A 186 -7.74 -38.21 -3.83
N THR A 187 -6.66 -37.41 -3.75
CA THR A 187 -6.74 -35.95 -3.70
C THR A 187 -6.23 -35.38 -5.02
N LEU A 188 -7.09 -34.67 -5.73
CA LEU A 188 -6.81 -34.05 -7.01
C LEU A 188 -6.73 -32.55 -6.83
N THR A 189 -5.54 -31.95 -6.99
CA THR A 189 -5.35 -30.50 -6.94
C THR A 189 -5.64 -29.89 -8.30
N LEU A 190 -6.46 -28.83 -8.33
CA LEU A 190 -6.85 -28.14 -9.54
C LEU A 190 -5.89 -26.96 -9.77
N THR A 191 -4.73 -27.23 -10.37
CA THR A 191 -3.72 -26.22 -10.62
C THR A 191 -4.18 -25.24 -11.70
N GLY A 192 -4.14 -23.92 -11.41
CA GLY A 192 -4.52 -22.86 -12.35
C GLY A 192 -6.02 -22.79 -12.64
N VAL A 193 -6.86 -23.30 -11.74
CA VAL A 193 -8.32 -23.21 -11.84
C VAL A 193 -8.83 -22.47 -10.63
N ALA A 194 -9.55 -21.38 -10.85
CA ALA A 194 -10.37 -20.69 -9.86
C ALA A 194 -11.84 -20.74 -10.30
N LEU A 195 -12.76 -20.71 -9.36
CA LEU A 195 -14.19 -20.63 -9.61
C LEU A 195 -14.64 -19.21 -9.28
N SER A 196 -15.02 -18.48 -10.31
CA SER A 196 -15.59 -17.14 -10.21
C SER A 196 -16.98 -17.13 -9.60
N GLU A 197 -17.52 -15.95 -9.35
CA GLU A 197 -18.95 -15.78 -9.09
C GLU A 197 -19.80 -16.55 -10.10
N GLY A 198 -20.78 -17.32 -9.63
CA GLY A 198 -21.69 -18.05 -10.50
C GLY A 198 -22.23 -19.33 -9.91
N ASN A 199 -23.01 -20.02 -10.72
CA ASN A 199 -23.60 -21.33 -10.40
C ASN A 199 -22.78 -22.45 -11.02
N TYR A 200 -22.56 -23.48 -10.24
CA TYR A 200 -21.76 -24.64 -10.66
C TYR A 200 -22.49 -25.94 -10.42
N GLU A 201 -22.11 -26.95 -11.19
CA GLU A 201 -22.55 -28.34 -10.99
C GLU A 201 -21.32 -29.25 -10.94
N MET A 202 -21.20 -30.04 -9.88
CA MET A 202 -20.20 -31.10 -9.74
C MET A 202 -20.85 -32.45 -10.03
N VAL A 203 -20.29 -33.19 -10.97
CA VAL A 203 -20.78 -34.51 -11.39
C VAL A 203 -19.75 -35.57 -11.03
N LEU A 204 -20.19 -36.60 -10.30
CA LEU A 204 -19.42 -37.81 -10.06
C LEU A 204 -20.02 -38.95 -10.90
N ALA A 205 -19.25 -39.47 -11.81
CA ALA A 205 -19.56 -40.72 -12.50
C ALA A 205 -18.57 -41.82 -12.07
N SER A 206 -19.02 -43.03 -11.86
CA SER A 206 -18.20 -44.16 -11.48
C SER A 206 -18.56 -45.42 -12.21
N LYS A 207 -17.56 -46.30 -12.45
CA LYS A 207 -17.75 -47.65 -12.96
C LYS A 207 -16.97 -48.60 -12.05
N ALA A 208 -17.70 -49.53 -11.40
CA ALA A 208 -17.10 -50.51 -10.48
C ALA A 208 -17.12 -51.91 -11.12
N THR A 209 -15.95 -52.50 -11.29
CA THR A 209 -15.75 -53.82 -11.93
C THR A 209 -15.13 -54.79 -10.93
N ALA A 210 -15.79 -55.86 -10.63
CA ALA A 210 -15.27 -56.92 -9.76
C ALA A 210 -14.40 -57.91 -10.57
N THR A 211 -13.33 -58.41 -9.92
CA THR A 211 -12.52 -59.47 -10.52
C THR A 211 -13.32 -60.78 -10.61
N LEU A 212 -14.14 -61.10 -9.61
CA LEU A 212 -14.93 -62.30 -9.53
C LEU A 212 -16.42 -61.97 -9.19
N ASP A 213 -17.36 -62.66 -9.80
CA ASP A 213 -18.79 -62.57 -9.48
C ASP A 213 -19.46 -63.91 -9.75
N SER A 214 -19.54 -64.74 -8.72
CA SER A 214 -20.17 -66.07 -8.77
C SER A 214 -20.87 -66.38 -7.45
N PHE A 215 -21.56 -67.50 -7.39
CA PHE A 215 -22.23 -67.94 -6.14
C PHE A 215 -21.27 -68.15 -4.97
N LEU A 216 -20.06 -68.64 -5.23
CA LEU A 216 -19.03 -68.85 -4.21
C LEU A 216 -18.14 -67.63 -3.92
N THR A 217 -18.04 -66.72 -4.89
CA THR A 217 -17.23 -65.48 -4.80
C THR A 217 -18.09 -64.30 -5.24
N PRO A 218 -19.07 -63.88 -4.45
CA PRO A 218 -19.94 -62.78 -4.79
C PRO A 218 -19.18 -61.46 -4.92
N ALA A 219 -19.61 -60.66 -5.90
CA ALA A 219 -19.03 -59.36 -6.13
C ALA A 219 -19.22 -58.39 -4.92
N PRO A 220 -18.23 -57.55 -4.57
CA PRO A 220 -18.31 -56.61 -3.48
C PRO A 220 -19.32 -55.49 -3.69
N ASN A 221 -19.85 -54.95 -2.60
CA ASN A 221 -20.49 -53.65 -2.62
C ASN A 221 -19.42 -52.56 -2.67
N TYR A 222 -19.70 -51.42 -3.29
CA TYR A 222 -18.83 -50.28 -3.36
C TYR A 222 -19.57 -48.98 -3.05
N THR A 223 -18.83 -47.98 -2.60
CA THR A 223 -19.27 -46.58 -2.54
C THR A 223 -18.14 -45.70 -3.03
N VAL A 224 -18.48 -44.66 -3.79
CA VAL A 224 -17.58 -43.60 -4.20
C VAL A 224 -18.25 -42.26 -3.85
N GLY A 225 -17.55 -41.42 -3.10
CA GLY A 225 -17.99 -40.08 -2.81
C GLY A 225 -16.94 -39.06 -3.28
N ALA A 226 -17.38 -37.87 -3.66
CA ALA A 226 -16.47 -36.77 -4.00
C ALA A 226 -16.83 -35.52 -3.21
N SER A 227 -15.81 -34.77 -2.82
CA SER A 227 -15.97 -33.48 -2.17
C SER A 227 -14.96 -32.47 -2.73
N ILE A 228 -15.33 -31.20 -2.71
CA ILE A 228 -14.46 -30.11 -3.13
C ILE A 228 -14.15 -29.23 -1.91
N THR A 229 -12.90 -28.80 -1.82
CA THR A 229 -12.42 -27.82 -0.83
C THR A 229 -11.62 -26.75 -1.56
N GLY A 230 -11.56 -25.56 -1.01
CA GLY A 230 -10.79 -24.44 -1.54
C GLY A 230 -10.78 -23.27 -0.56
N THR A 231 -10.05 -22.23 -0.92
CA THR A 231 -10.04 -20.96 -0.21
C THR A 231 -10.92 -19.98 -0.96
N THR A 232 -11.83 -19.31 -0.26
CA THR A 232 -12.68 -18.27 -0.87
C THR A 232 -12.09 -16.90 -0.51
N PHE A 233 -12.00 -16.04 -1.51
CA PHE A 233 -11.55 -14.67 -1.39
C PHE A 233 -12.72 -13.71 -1.64
N ASP A 234 -12.63 -12.53 -1.03
CA ASP A 234 -13.42 -11.35 -1.37
C ASP A 234 -12.68 -10.62 -2.50
N THR A 235 -13.30 -10.47 -3.66
CA THR A 235 -12.70 -9.82 -4.83
C THR A 235 -13.01 -8.32 -4.90
N ALA A 236 -14.00 -7.85 -4.12
CA ALA A 236 -14.36 -6.44 -4.08
C ALA A 236 -13.43 -5.58 -3.20
N THR A 237 -12.60 -6.20 -2.35
CA THR A 237 -11.82 -5.47 -1.36
C THR A 237 -10.37 -5.94 -1.29
N HIS A 238 -9.45 -4.98 -1.42
CA HIS A 238 -8.02 -5.20 -1.30
C HIS A 238 -7.52 -4.67 0.04
N TYR A 239 -6.77 -5.47 0.77
CA TYR A 239 -6.30 -5.16 2.12
C TYR A 239 -4.80 -5.04 2.20
N THR A 240 -4.31 -4.08 2.98
CA THR A 240 -2.89 -3.94 3.30
C THR A 240 -2.37 -5.15 4.09
N VAL A 241 -1.18 -5.64 3.74
CA VAL A 241 -0.57 -6.79 4.42
C VAL A 241 0.28 -6.38 5.62
N ALA A 242 0.50 -7.32 6.55
CA ALA A 242 1.30 -7.10 7.74
C ALA A 242 2.80 -6.94 7.42
N GLY A 243 3.53 -6.19 8.27
CA GLY A 243 4.98 -6.04 8.19
C GLY A 243 5.45 -4.92 7.25
N THR A 244 4.53 -4.13 6.69
CA THR A 244 4.86 -2.97 5.85
C THR A 244 5.30 -1.80 6.73
N ASN A 245 6.58 -1.44 6.66
CA ASN A 245 7.15 -0.36 7.45
C ASN A 245 8.31 0.35 6.72
N VAL A 246 8.61 1.56 7.16
CA VAL A 246 9.74 2.36 6.70
C VAL A 246 10.35 3.14 7.86
N SER A 247 11.65 3.38 7.80
CA SER A 247 12.37 4.15 8.82
C SER A 247 13.18 5.27 8.20
N GLY A 248 13.38 6.34 8.95
CA GLY A 248 14.18 7.50 8.54
C GLY A 248 14.55 8.37 9.74
N ASN A 249 14.96 9.59 9.45
CA ASN A 249 15.28 10.60 10.46
C ASN A 249 14.95 11.99 9.92
N ILE A 250 14.04 12.71 10.58
CA ILE A 250 13.61 14.04 10.15
C ILE A 250 14.68 15.11 10.28
N GLN A 251 15.62 14.96 11.22
CA GLN A 251 16.65 15.97 11.48
C GLN A 251 17.88 15.84 10.58
N ASN A 252 18.21 14.64 10.14
CA ASN A 252 19.45 14.35 9.40
C ASN A 252 19.24 14.16 7.88
N GLY A 253 18.02 14.31 7.38
CA GLY A 253 17.71 14.08 5.98
C GLY A 253 18.00 12.66 5.48
N ASN A 254 18.15 11.67 6.36
CA ASN A 254 18.42 10.27 6.02
C ASN A 254 17.18 9.51 5.53
N ASN A 255 16.30 10.17 4.81
CA ASN A 255 15.12 9.62 4.16
C ASN A 255 15.19 9.87 2.65
N SER A 256 14.42 9.15 1.86
CA SER A 256 14.54 9.12 0.39
C SER A 256 14.29 10.46 -0.32
N GLY A 257 13.88 11.51 0.39
CA GLY A 257 13.60 12.83 -0.18
C GLY A 257 14.02 13.98 0.73
N GLY A 258 14.56 13.68 1.90
CA GLY A 258 14.80 14.68 2.94
C GLY A 258 16.05 15.50 2.74
N THR A 259 15.92 16.78 3.02
CA THR A 259 17.04 17.69 3.26
C THR A 259 17.21 17.83 4.78
N GLU A 260 18.46 17.96 5.22
CA GLU A 260 18.79 18.14 6.64
C GLU A 260 18.11 19.38 7.23
N ASP A 261 17.50 19.26 8.42
CA ASP A 261 17.07 20.42 9.20
C ASP A 261 18.30 21.23 9.64
N PHE A 262 18.18 22.53 9.64
CA PHE A 262 19.23 23.39 10.19
C PHE A 262 18.96 23.70 11.66
N HIS A 263 19.91 23.35 12.53
CA HIS A 263 19.87 23.69 13.96
C HIS A 263 20.79 24.86 14.26
N GLY A 264 20.21 26.01 14.59
CA GLY A 264 20.94 27.16 15.13
C GLY A 264 21.49 26.88 16.53
N VAL A 265 22.34 27.76 17.04
CA VAL A 265 22.91 27.59 18.41
C VAL A 265 21.86 27.70 19.51
N LEU A 266 20.68 28.25 19.20
CA LEU A 266 19.54 28.35 20.12
C LEU A 266 18.57 27.16 20.02
N TYR A 267 18.84 26.16 19.19
CA TYR A 267 17.99 24.98 19.07
C TYR A 267 17.69 24.36 20.44
N ALA A 268 16.41 24.17 20.74
CA ALA A 268 15.96 23.69 22.03
C ALA A 268 15.19 22.35 21.94
N SER A 269 14.36 22.19 20.89
CA SER A 269 13.50 21.02 20.74
C SER A 269 12.91 20.92 19.34
N TYR A 270 12.33 19.76 19.04
CA TYR A 270 11.32 19.64 17.98
C TYR A 270 10.02 19.10 18.58
N THR A 271 8.89 19.42 17.94
CA THR A 271 7.55 19.00 18.37
C THR A 271 6.84 18.35 17.21
N VAL A 272 6.26 17.16 17.43
CA VAL A 272 5.48 16.41 16.40
C VAL A 272 4.04 16.33 16.84
N ALA A 273 3.12 16.62 15.92
CA ALA A 273 1.68 16.49 16.12
C ALA A 273 1.14 15.16 15.58
N GLY A 274 0.09 14.64 16.21
CA GLY A 274 -0.60 13.43 15.78
C GLY A 274 -1.69 13.03 16.77
N HIS A 275 -1.98 11.73 16.87
CA HIS A 275 -3.02 11.21 17.75
C HIS A 275 -2.46 10.20 18.77
N THR A 276 -3.14 10.09 19.90
CA THR A 276 -2.91 9.01 20.88
C THR A 276 -3.61 7.72 20.43
N SER A 277 -3.38 6.62 21.11
CA SER A 277 -4.07 5.34 20.86
C SER A 277 -5.60 5.42 21.02
N SER A 278 -6.11 6.43 21.70
CA SER A 278 -7.55 6.69 21.84
C SER A 278 -8.12 7.59 20.74
N GLY A 279 -7.30 8.03 19.78
CA GLY A 279 -7.68 8.94 18.70
C GLY A 279 -7.74 10.41 19.11
N SER A 280 -7.30 10.77 20.34
CA SER A 280 -7.25 12.16 20.77
C SER A 280 -6.04 12.86 20.17
N ALA A 281 -6.20 14.07 19.65
CA ALA A 281 -5.10 14.89 19.18
C ALA A 281 -4.13 15.21 20.32
N GLU A 282 -2.83 15.09 20.03
CA GLU A 282 -1.75 15.35 20.97
C GLU A 282 -0.53 15.88 20.21
N SER A 283 0.39 16.52 20.92
CA SER A 283 1.71 16.83 20.40
C SER A 283 2.79 16.47 21.43
N TRP A 284 3.90 16.01 20.92
CA TRP A 284 5.04 15.59 21.73
C TRP A 284 6.24 16.46 21.42
N THR A 285 6.79 17.09 22.47
CA THR A 285 8.01 17.88 22.36
C THR A 285 9.21 17.06 22.81
N PHE A 286 10.16 16.92 21.93
CA PHE A 286 11.42 16.20 22.09
C PHE A 286 12.50 17.24 22.38
N ASN A 287 12.90 17.36 23.63
CA ASN A 287 13.84 18.38 24.08
C ASN A 287 15.29 17.96 23.80
N SER A 288 16.14 18.92 23.52
CA SER A 288 17.60 18.72 23.30
C SER A 288 18.33 18.07 24.48
N ASN A 289 17.74 18.11 25.69
CA ASN A 289 18.24 17.42 26.88
C ASN A 289 17.84 15.95 26.96
N GLY A 290 17.12 15.42 25.96
CA GLY A 290 16.66 14.02 25.88
C GLY A 290 15.33 13.73 26.57
N SER A 291 14.65 14.71 27.17
CA SER A 291 13.31 14.53 27.75
C SER A 291 12.24 14.69 26.67
N ILE A 292 11.10 14.00 26.87
CA ILE A 292 9.91 14.13 26.01
C ILE A 292 8.78 14.62 26.89
N THR A 293 8.01 15.59 26.38
CA THR A 293 6.82 16.12 27.06
C THR A 293 5.63 16.18 26.11
N THR A 294 4.43 16.00 26.65
CA THR A 294 3.16 16.18 25.93
C THR A 294 2.74 17.65 25.90
N SER A 295 1.73 17.98 25.13
CA SER A 295 1.19 19.35 24.97
C SER A 295 0.82 20.01 26.30
N ASN A 296 0.39 19.24 27.31
CA ASN A 296 0.08 19.73 28.66
C ASN A 296 1.32 19.79 29.60
N GLY A 297 2.51 19.52 29.09
CA GLY A 297 3.78 19.54 29.86
C GLY A 297 4.06 18.27 30.68
N SER A 298 3.25 17.22 30.55
CA SER A 298 3.49 15.95 31.24
C SER A 298 4.71 15.23 30.65
N ALA A 299 5.59 14.74 31.52
CA ALA A 299 6.76 13.98 31.08
C ALA A 299 6.35 12.59 30.54
N VAL A 300 6.94 12.21 29.42
CA VAL A 300 6.82 10.87 28.83
C VAL A 300 7.99 10.02 29.30
N THR A 301 7.69 8.79 29.73
CA THR A 301 8.72 7.82 30.14
C THR A 301 9.30 7.13 28.91
N GLY A 302 10.62 7.14 28.76
CA GLY A 302 11.32 6.49 27.65
C GLY A 302 11.97 7.50 26.69
N SER A 303 12.65 6.98 25.66
CA SER A 303 13.37 7.74 24.64
C SER A 303 12.63 7.85 23.31
N SER A 304 11.41 7.32 23.22
CA SER A 304 10.56 7.36 22.04
C SER A 304 9.08 7.37 22.41
N VAL A 305 8.25 7.80 21.48
CA VAL A 305 6.79 7.76 21.58
C VAL A 305 6.19 7.13 20.32
N THR A 306 5.00 6.52 20.48
CA THR A 306 4.18 6.07 19.35
C THR A 306 3.09 7.10 19.10
N ILE A 307 3.10 7.66 17.90
CA ILE A 307 2.17 8.65 17.38
C ILE A 307 1.27 7.94 16.38
N TYR A 308 -0.04 8.07 16.53
CA TYR A 308 -1.00 7.43 15.62
C TYR A 308 -1.33 8.42 14.50
N GLY A 309 -1.17 7.96 13.25
CA GLY A 309 -1.60 8.64 12.04
C GLY A 309 -2.96 8.11 11.58
N ASP A 310 -3.35 8.47 10.38
CA ASP A 310 -4.62 8.03 9.79
C ASP A 310 -4.55 6.58 9.32
N TYR A 311 -3.42 6.17 8.74
CA TYR A 311 -3.24 4.83 8.17
C TYR A 311 -2.25 3.95 8.94
N GLY A 312 -1.51 4.51 9.88
CA GLY A 312 -0.49 3.74 10.59
C GLY A 312 -0.02 4.38 11.88
N THR A 313 1.14 3.92 12.32
CA THR A 313 1.77 4.42 13.56
C THR A 313 3.21 4.84 13.30
N LEU A 314 3.58 6.01 13.80
CA LEU A 314 4.92 6.56 13.78
C LEU A 314 5.56 6.42 15.16
N THR A 315 6.60 5.61 15.28
CA THR A 315 7.43 5.58 16.49
C THR A 315 8.59 6.56 16.30
N MET A 316 8.60 7.64 17.08
CA MET A 316 9.57 8.74 16.98
C MET A 316 10.47 8.76 18.21
N ALA A 317 11.78 8.92 18.01
CA ALA A 317 12.79 8.98 19.06
C ALA A 317 13.38 10.38 19.23
N ASN A 318 14.02 10.64 20.38
CA ASN A 318 14.61 11.96 20.75
C ASN A 318 15.61 12.52 19.72
N ASN A 319 16.27 11.70 18.94
CA ASN A 319 17.24 12.10 17.93
C ASN A 319 16.63 12.30 16.54
N GLY A 320 15.31 12.39 16.44
CA GLY A 320 14.60 12.55 15.17
C GLY A 320 14.46 11.28 14.34
N SER A 321 15.05 10.15 14.76
CA SER A 321 14.85 8.88 14.07
C SER A 321 13.42 8.37 14.28
N TYR A 322 12.87 7.77 13.25
CA TYR A 322 11.50 7.22 13.28
C TYR A 322 11.39 5.87 12.57
N THR A 323 10.35 5.16 12.92
CA THR A 323 9.82 4.03 12.15
C THR A 323 8.31 4.23 12.00
N TYR A 324 7.85 4.26 10.77
CA TYR A 324 6.43 4.22 10.44
C TYR A 324 6.03 2.80 10.11
N SER A 325 4.91 2.35 10.66
CA SER A 325 4.32 1.03 10.41
C SER A 325 2.88 1.20 9.93
N LEU A 326 2.61 0.77 8.70
CA LEU A 326 1.26 0.79 8.13
C LEU A 326 0.37 -0.23 8.85
N LYS A 327 -0.88 0.11 9.08
CA LYS A 327 -1.88 -0.78 9.65
C LYS A 327 -2.18 -1.92 8.67
N ALA A 328 -2.08 -3.16 9.14
CA ALA A 328 -2.46 -4.34 8.35
C ALA A 328 -3.97 -4.56 8.33
N GLY A 329 -4.47 -5.16 7.25
CA GLY A 329 -5.90 -5.48 7.08
C GLY A 329 -6.79 -4.24 6.91
N MET A 330 -6.22 -3.14 6.45
CA MET A 330 -6.96 -1.93 6.11
C MET A 330 -7.39 -2.03 4.65
N ASP A 331 -8.63 -1.71 4.38
CA ASP A 331 -9.16 -1.59 3.03
C ASP A 331 -8.44 -0.45 2.29
N VAL A 332 -7.80 -0.79 1.17
CA VAL A 332 -6.99 0.15 0.38
C VAL A 332 -7.82 1.31 -0.16
N SER A 333 -9.10 1.08 -0.50
CA SER A 333 -10.02 2.13 -0.96
C SER A 333 -10.26 3.25 0.07
N THR A 334 -9.93 3.01 1.35
CA THR A 334 -10.02 4.03 2.41
C THR A 334 -8.82 4.98 2.45
N ILE A 335 -7.79 4.77 1.61
CA ILE A 335 -6.61 5.63 1.52
C ILE A 335 -6.92 6.82 0.59
N THR A 336 -7.61 7.82 1.12
CA THR A 336 -8.20 8.94 0.36
C THR A 336 -7.43 10.25 0.46
N HIS A 337 -6.36 10.29 1.23
CA HIS A 337 -5.48 11.46 1.40
C HIS A 337 -4.06 11.04 1.80
N LYS A 338 -3.11 11.98 1.80
CA LYS A 338 -1.72 11.69 2.16
C LYS A 338 -1.56 11.52 3.67
N GLU A 339 -0.72 10.55 4.10
CA GLU A 339 -0.31 10.37 5.51
C GLU A 339 0.76 11.39 5.86
N VAL A 340 0.43 12.38 6.69
CA VAL A 340 1.30 13.52 6.97
C VAL A 340 1.39 13.79 8.47
N PHE A 341 2.60 13.88 8.99
CA PHE A 341 2.90 14.30 10.36
C PHE A 341 3.51 15.69 10.35
N ALA A 342 2.80 16.67 10.91
CA ALA A 342 3.35 18.02 11.06
C ALA A 342 4.35 18.07 12.20
N TYR A 343 5.46 18.76 12.00
CA TYR A 343 6.43 19.00 13.06
C TYR A 343 6.98 20.43 13.03
N THR A 344 7.54 20.87 14.15
CA THR A 344 8.20 22.16 14.29
C THR A 344 9.55 22.00 14.97
N VAL A 345 10.53 22.72 14.49
CA VAL A 345 11.82 22.91 15.18
C VAL A 345 11.74 24.22 15.97
N ASN A 346 12.15 24.20 17.24
CA ASN A 346 11.97 25.31 18.16
C ASN A 346 13.30 25.77 18.77
N ASP A 347 13.52 27.05 18.78
CA ASP A 347 14.64 27.70 19.46
C ASP A 347 14.24 28.15 20.88
N SER A 348 15.24 28.27 21.77
CA SER A 348 15.02 28.66 23.17
C SER A 348 14.54 30.11 23.35
N ASN A 349 14.66 30.95 22.33
CA ASN A 349 14.13 32.33 22.28
C ASN A 349 12.66 32.40 21.81
N GLY A 350 11.99 31.24 21.51
CA GLY A 350 10.64 31.17 21.07
C GLY A 350 10.43 31.28 19.56
N VAL A 351 11.50 31.36 18.78
CA VAL A 351 11.41 31.24 17.30
C VAL A 351 11.18 29.78 16.92
N SER A 352 10.33 29.54 15.95
CA SER A 352 10.04 28.18 15.46
C SER A 352 9.90 28.14 13.95
N SER A 353 10.25 26.99 13.36
CA SER A 353 10.08 26.67 11.95
C SER A 353 9.27 25.39 11.80
N ALA A 354 8.27 25.40 10.92
CA ALA A 354 7.38 24.28 10.70
C ALA A 354 7.72 23.53 9.41
N ALA A 355 7.55 22.21 9.45
CA ALA A 355 7.67 21.31 8.31
C ALA A 355 6.75 20.09 8.48
N THR A 356 6.79 19.20 7.50
CA THR A 356 6.00 17.96 7.49
C THR A 356 6.87 16.76 7.16
N LEU A 357 6.56 15.62 7.80
CA LEU A 357 6.96 14.30 7.33
C LEU A 357 5.79 13.68 6.58
N THR A 358 5.94 13.47 5.29
CA THR A 358 4.97 12.76 4.45
C THR A 358 5.41 11.32 4.26
N ILE A 359 4.53 10.37 4.56
CA ILE A 359 4.71 8.97 4.19
C ILE A 359 4.08 8.79 2.81
N ASP A 360 4.91 8.64 1.80
CA ASP A 360 4.50 8.47 0.41
C ASP A 360 4.24 6.98 0.14
N LEU A 361 2.99 6.58 0.27
CA LEU A 361 2.57 5.20 0.05
C LEU A 361 2.56 4.91 -1.46
N HIS A 362 3.00 3.71 -1.83
CA HIS A 362 2.92 3.20 -3.20
C HIS A 362 2.21 1.85 -3.17
N PRO A 363 0.87 1.82 -3.19
CA PRO A 363 0.09 0.59 -3.21
C PRO A 363 0.41 -0.26 -4.44
N GLN A 364 0.70 -1.55 -4.21
CA GLN A 364 0.89 -2.56 -5.23
C GLN A 364 -0.35 -3.44 -5.24
N ILE A 365 -1.33 -3.10 -6.07
CA ILE A 365 -2.65 -3.71 -6.08
C ILE A 365 -2.66 -4.84 -7.10
N THR A 366 -2.95 -6.06 -6.62
CA THR A 366 -3.06 -7.24 -7.47
C THR A 366 -4.51 -7.70 -7.50
N GLY A 367 -5.04 -7.88 -8.70
CA GLY A 367 -6.40 -8.38 -8.91
C GLY A 367 -6.54 -9.89 -8.78
N SER A 368 -7.71 -10.37 -9.16
CA SER A 368 -8.12 -11.77 -9.17
C SER A 368 -7.94 -12.42 -10.55
N VAL A 369 -8.59 -13.55 -10.81
CA VAL A 369 -8.70 -14.14 -12.16
C VAL A 369 -10.02 -13.76 -12.86
N ASN A 370 -10.81 -12.89 -12.25
CA ASN A 370 -12.09 -12.40 -12.76
C ASN A 370 -11.99 -10.90 -13.01
N GLY A 371 -13.02 -10.29 -13.57
CA GLY A 371 -13.12 -8.85 -13.69
C GLY A 371 -13.18 -8.19 -12.30
N ASP A 372 -12.28 -7.26 -12.06
CA ASP A 372 -12.13 -6.51 -10.81
C ASP A 372 -12.53 -5.04 -11.01
N ASP A 373 -13.26 -4.46 -10.05
CA ASP A 373 -13.53 -3.03 -9.97
C ASP A 373 -12.70 -2.42 -8.82
N ILE A 374 -11.61 -1.73 -9.17
CA ILE A 374 -10.62 -1.25 -8.20
C ILE A 374 -10.65 0.27 -8.12
N HIS A 375 -10.82 0.81 -6.92
CA HIS A 375 -10.70 2.25 -6.68
C HIS A 375 -9.23 2.65 -6.52
N SER A 376 -8.78 3.69 -7.25
CA SER A 376 -7.50 4.34 -7.05
C SER A 376 -7.44 5.00 -5.67
N THR A 377 -6.25 5.05 -5.10
CA THR A 377 -5.97 5.70 -3.81
C THR A 377 -5.52 7.16 -4.00
N ALA A 378 -5.19 7.84 -2.89
CA ALA A 378 -4.60 9.17 -2.95
C ALA A 378 -3.10 9.18 -3.30
N TYR A 379 -2.54 8.05 -3.70
CA TYR A 379 -1.12 7.89 -4.00
C TYR A 379 -0.90 7.35 -5.41
N ASP A 380 0.35 7.19 -5.79
CA ASP A 380 0.72 6.60 -7.08
C ASP A 380 0.62 5.07 -6.95
N ASP A 381 -0.48 4.51 -7.44
CA ASP A 381 -0.78 3.09 -7.38
C ASP A 381 -0.10 2.31 -8.51
N THR A 382 0.22 1.06 -8.25
CA THR A 382 0.64 0.12 -9.28
C THR A 382 -0.35 -1.04 -9.37
N PHE A 383 -1.07 -1.14 -10.49
CA PHE A 383 -2.03 -2.20 -10.74
C PHE A 383 -1.42 -3.35 -11.53
N THR A 384 -1.74 -4.57 -11.11
CA THR A 384 -1.48 -5.83 -11.82
C THR A 384 -2.72 -6.69 -11.62
N LEU A 385 -3.77 -6.51 -12.46
CA LEU A 385 -5.10 -7.00 -12.16
C LEU A 385 -5.37 -8.41 -12.69
N GLY A 386 -4.54 -8.89 -13.63
CA GLY A 386 -4.54 -10.29 -14.03
C GLY A 386 -5.35 -10.56 -15.28
N ILE A 387 -6.23 -11.56 -15.22
CA ILE A 387 -7.15 -11.88 -16.28
C ILE A 387 -8.57 -11.51 -15.85
N GLY A 388 -9.31 -10.94 -16.77
CA GLY A 388 -10.66 -10.46 -16.47
C GLY A 388 -11.00 -9.30 -17.38
N ALA A 389 -12.15 -8.70 -17.17
CA ALA A 389 -12.49 -7.39 -17.68
C ALA A 389 -12.43 -6.45 -16.49
N ASP A 390 -11.27 -5.84 -16.28
CA ASP A 390 -10.96 -5.10 -15.07
C ASP A 390 -11.22 -3.61 -15.26
N THR A 391 -11.64 -2.93 -14.18
CA THR A 391 -11.88 -1.49 -14.18
C THR A 391 -11.13 -0.81 -13.05
N VAL A 392 -10.33 0.21 -13.37
CA VAL A 392 -9.77 1.13 -12.38
C VAL A 392 -10.63 2.38 -12.31
N VAL A 393 -11.18 2.65 -11.13
CA VAL A 393 -12.14 3.73 -10.86
C VAL A 393 -11.46 4.89 -10.17
N TYR A 394 -11.57 6.08 -10.76
CA TYR A 394 -11.03 7.34 -10.26
C TYR A 394 -12.15 8.21 -9.71
N ASN A 395 -12.30 8.29 -8.39
CA ASN A 395 -13.42 8.97 -7.76
C ASN A 395 -13.04 9.89 -6.58
N LEU A 396 -11.76 10.08 -6.28
CA LEU A 396 -11.33 11.11 -5.34
C LEU A 396 -11.49 12.50 -5.99
N LEU A 397 -11.96 13.46 -5.23
CA LEU A 397 -12.36 14.79 -5.72
C LEU A 397 -11.70 15.93 -4.94
N ALA A 398 -10.40 15.76 -4.58
CA ALA A 398 -9.63 16.86 -4.02
C ALA A 398 -9.48 18.00 -5.04
N ASP A 399 -9.18 19.20 -4.54
CA ASP A 399 -8.99 20.39 -5.38
C ASP A 399 -7.56 20.42 -5.94
N ASP A 400 -7.26 19.43 -6.81
CA ASP A 400 -6.04 19.35 -7.60
C ASP A 400 -6.31 18.79 -9.00
N ASN A 401 -5.27 18.71 -9.83
CA ASN A 401 -5.42 18.35 -11.25
C ASN A 401 -5.85 16.90 -11.47
N THR A 402 -5.57 15.98 -10.55
CA THR A 402 -5.98 14.57 -10.63
C THR A 402 -7.19 14.24 -9.74
N GLY A 403 -7.72 15.22 -9.01
CA GLY A 403 -8.74 15.01 -7.99
C GLY A 403 -8.19 14.35 -6.74
N GLY A 404 -6.85 14.31 -6.56
CA GLY A 404 -6.20 13.64 -5.45
C GLY A 404 -5.97 12.15 -5.66
N ASN A 405 -6.08 11.63 -6.91
CA ASN A 405 -5.91 10.21 -7.22
C ASN A 405 -4.47 9.79 -7.56
N GLY A 406 -3.48 10.70 -7.44
CA GLY A 406 -2.09 10.37 -7.79
C GLY A 406 -1.83 10.28 -9.30
N SER A 407 -0.77 9.54 -9.66
CA SER A 407 -0.39 9.24 -11.05
C SER A 407 0.04 7.78 -11.13
N ASP A 408 -0.82 6.93 -11.63
CA ASP A 408 -0.77 5.50 -11.48
C ASP A 408 -0.03 4.79 -12.61
N THR A 409 0.23 3.50 -12.40
CA THR A 409 0.77 2.59 -13.42
C THR A 409 -0.03 1.31 -13.46
N TRP A 410 -0.50 0.91 -14.64
CA TRP A 410 -1.14 -0.40 -14.86
C TRP A 410 -0.25 -1.26 -15.76
N LYS A 411 0.21 -2.40 -15.21
CA LYS A 411 1.26 -3.22 -15.83
C LYS A 411 0.76 -4.21 -16.87
N ASP A 412 -0.46 -4.66 -16.77
CA ASP A 412 -1.02 -5.76 -17.56
C ASP A 412 -2.34 -5.41 -18.26
N PHE A 413 -2.66 -4.10 -18.42
CA PHE A 413 -3.84 -3.62 -19.13
C PHE A 413 -4.01 -4.28 -20.50
N SER A 414 -5.20 -4.79 -20.81
CA SER A 414 -5.50 -5.54 -22.01
C SER A 414 -6.88 -5.21 -22.58
N VAL A 415 -6.93 -4.47 -23.68
CA VAL A 415 -8.17 -4.22 -24.43
C VAL A 415 -8.88 -5.53 -24.82
N ALA A 416 -8.10 -6.59 -25.09
CA ALA A 416 -8.66 -7.88 -25.51
C ALA A 416 -9.42 -8.61 -24.39
N GLN A 417 -9.10 -8.30 -23.13
CA GLN A 417 -9.80 -8.83 -21.95
C GLN A 417 -11.00 -7.96 -21.58
N GLY A 418 -11.03 -6.72 -22.06
CA GLY A 418 -12.11 -5.78 -21.77
C GLY A 418 -11.78 -4.82 -20.62
N ASP A 419 -10.48 -4.60 -20.36
CA ASP A 419 -10.04 -3.68 -19.30
C ASP A 419 -10.37 -2.22 -19.65
N HIS A 420 -10.76 -1.45 -18.64
CA HIS A 420 -11.18 -0.06 -18.78
C HIS A 420 -10.70 0.78 -17.58
N ILE A 421 -10.76 2.11 -17.75
CA ILE A 421 -10.72 3.05 -16.65
C ILE A 421 -12.05 3.82 -16.57
N ASP A 422 -12.50 4.10 -15.36
CA ASP A 422 -13.65 4.99 -15.10
C ASP A 422 -13.16 6.30 -14.50
N VAL A 423 -13.26 7.37 -15.26
CA VAL A 423 -12.92 8.75 -14.88
C VAL A 423 -14.15 9.65 -14.77
N SER A 424 -15.36 9.08 -14.85
CA SER A 424 -16.61 9.82 -14.94
C SER A 424 -16.80 10.83 -13.81
N ALA A 425 -16.38 10.49 -12.58
CA ALA A 425 -16.45 11.37 -11.42
C ALA A 425 -15.50 12.57 -11.49
N LEU A 426 -14.42 12.50 -12.29
CA LEU A 426 -13.43 13.57 -12.41
C LEU A 426 -13.82 14.68 -13.38
N LEU A 427 -14.75 14.42 -14.31
CA LEU A 427 -15.09 15.32 -15.41
C LEU A 427 -16.04 16.42 -14.94
N VAL A 428 -15.49 17.59 -14.64
CA VAL A 428 -16.25 18.76 -14.18
C VAL A 428 -17.04 19.37 -15.35
N ASP A 429 -18.35 19.55 -15.18
CA ASP A 429 -19.26 20.16 -16.17
C ASP A 429 -19.27 19.46 -17.55
N TRP A 430 -18.86 18.19 -17.63
CA TRP A 430 -18.95 17.43 -18.87
C TRP A 430 -20.41 17.17 -19.26
N ASP A 431 -20.74 17.44 -20.50
CA ASP A 431 -22.11 17.33 -21.05
C ASP A 431 -22.55 15.89 -21.42
N GLY A 432 -21.71 14.90 -21.15
CA GLY A 432 -21.93 13.50 -21.52
C GLY A 432 -21.73 13.21 -23.03
N ASN A 433 -21.23 14.18 -23.80
CA ASN A 433 -21.04 13.99 -25.23
C ASN A 433 -19.62 13.43 -25.52
N SER A 434 -19.57 12.25 -26.10
CA SER A 434 -18.30 11.61 -26.45
C SER A 434 -17.42 12.43 -27.40
N SER A 435 -17.99 13.39 -28.18
CA SER A 435 -17.21 14.26 -29.05
C SER A 435 -16.41 15.33 -28.29
N SER A 436 -16.82 15.70 -27.08
CA SER A 436 -16.11 16.65 -26.21
C SER A 436 -15.12 15.96 -25.25
N LEU A 437 -15.19 14.65 -25.11
CA LEU A 437 -14.38 13.87 -24.15
C LEU A 437 -12.86 14.05 -24.35
N GLY A 438 -12.43 14.22 -25.62
CA GLY A 438 -11.02 14.51 -25.94
C GLY A 438 -10.48 15.85 -25.42
N ASN A 439 -11.34 16.74 -24.90
CA ASN A 439 -10.89 17.94 -24.17
C ASN A 439 -10.49 17.60 -22.71
N TYR A 440 -11.08 16.54 -22.15
CA TYR A 440 -10.88 16.12 -20.77
C TYR A 440 -9.82 15.03 -20.65
N VAL A 441 -9.82 14.05 -21.55
CA VAL A 441 -8.92 12.90 -21.52
C VAL A 441 -8.09 12.86 -22.80
N THR A 442 -6.76 12.84 -22.65
CA THR A 442 -5.84 12.81 -23.79
C THR A 442 -4.86 11.63 -23.67
N LEU A 443 -4.48 11.09 -24.83
CA LEU A 443 -3.53 10.00 -24.96
C LEU A 443 -2.21 10.51 -25.52
N SER A 444 -1.11 10.10 -24.91
CA SER A 444 0.24 10.30 -25.46
C SER A 444 1.06 9.01 -25.26
N TYR A 445 2.25 8.94 -25.87
CA TYR A 445 3.02 7.70 -25.87
C TYR A 445 4.46 7.94 -25.44
N VAL A 446 4.95 7.05 -24.56
CA VAL A 446 6.36 7.02 -24.13
C VAL A 446 6.89 5.60 -24.33
N GLY A 447 7.69 5.40 -25.37
CA GLY A 447 8.11 4.06 -25.79
C GLY A 447 6.91 3.21 -26.22
N ASN A 448 6.72 2.08 -25.57
CA ASN A 448 5.58 1.18 -25.81
C ASN A 448 4.39 1.43 -24.87
N ASN A 449 4.46 2.46 -24.04
CA ASN A 449 3.44 2.75 -23.04
C ASN A 449 2.48 3.82 -23.55
N THR A 450 1.20 3.68 -23.18
CA THR A 450 0.22 4.77 -23.33
C THR A 450 0.16 5.55 -22.02
N VAL A 451 0.31 6.87 -22.13
CA VAL A 451 0.14 7.81 -21.02
C VAL A 451 -1.21 8.49 -21.17
N VAL A 452 -2.08 8.30 -20.19
CA VAL A 452 -3.41 8.91 -20.12
C VAL A 452 -3.32 10.13 -19.24
N SER A 453 -3.66 11.30 -19.78
CA SER A 453 -3.72 12.54 -19.02
C SER A 453 -5.15 13.02 -18.88
N ILE A 454 -5.48 13.60 -17.74
CA ILE A 454 -6.78 14.19 -17.41
C ILE A 454 -6.66 15.71 -17.30
N ASP A 455 -7.61 16.42 -17.86
CA ASP A 455 -7.88 17.83 -17.65
C ASP A 455 -9.32 17.92 -17.16
N ARG A 456 -9.50 18.10 -15.86
CA ARG A 456 -10.81 17.89 -15.20
C ARG A 456 -11.90 18.86 -15.65
N ASP A 457 -11.53 20.06 -16.12
CA ASP A 457 -12.47 21.10 -16.58
C ASP A 457 -12.49 21.27 -18.12
N GLY A 458 -11.83 20.35 -18.86
CA GLY A 458 -11.84 20.34 -20.31
C GLY A 458 -11.21 21.56 -20.96
N GLY A 459 -10.25 22.20 -20.27
CA GLY A 459 -9.52 23.38 -20.75
C GLY A 459 -10.19 24.72 -20.36
N ALA A 460 -11.09 24.74 -19.38
CA ALA A 460 -11.64 25.98 -18.83
C ALA A 460 -10.60 26.79 -18.04
N GLY A 461 -9.55 26.14 -17.53
CA GLY A 461 -8.33 26.77 -16.99
C GLY A 461 -8.23 26.79 -15.48
N ASP A 462 -9.16 26.18 -14.74
CA ASP A 462 -9.08 26.00 -13.30
C ASP A 462 -8.23 24.74 -12.96
N HIS A 463 -8.21 23.74 -13.86
CA HIS A 463 -7.35 22.57 -13.79
C HIS A 463 -6.40 22.52 -15.00
N GLN A 464 -5.32 21.77 -14.86
CA GLN A 464 -4.34 21.59 -15.93
C GLN A 464 -4.22 20.12 -16.29
N SER A 465 -4.05 19.84 -17.59
CA SER A 465 -3.83 18.49 -18.06
C SER A 465 -2.62 17.85 -17.38
N THR A 466 -2.85 16.74 -16.67
CA THR A 466 -1.86 16.05 -15.84
C THR A 466 -1.97 14.54 -16.05
N THR A 467 -0.85 13.83 -16.01
CA THR A 467 -0.86 12.36 -16.09
C THR A 467 -1.68 11.77 -14.96
N LEU A 468 -2.66 10.93 -15.32
CA LEU A 468 -3.49 10.17 -14.40
C LEU A 468 -2.98 8.74 -14.27
N ILE A 469 -2.71 8.07 -15.42
CA ILE A 469 -2.24 6.70 -15.43
C ILE A 469 -1.33 6.43 -16.64
N THR A 470 -0.34 5.56 -16.43
CA THR A 470 0.50 4.99 -17.48
C THR A 470 0.14 3.50 -17.67
N LEU A 471 -0.25 3.12 -18.87
CA LEU A 471 -0.52 1.74 -19.25
C LEU A 471 0.75 1.16 -19.87
N GLU A 472 1.39 0.21 -19.18
CA GLU A 472 2.68 -0.34 -19.60
C GLU A 472 2.51 -1.33 -20.77
N GLY A 473 3.41 -1.21 -21.75
CA GLY A 473 3.54 -2.17 -22.85
C GLY A 473 2.38 -2.21 -23.85
N VAL A 474 1.45 -1.26 -23.81
CA VAL A 474 0.27 -1.21 -24.68
C VAL A 474 0.10 0.15 -25.37
N HIS A 475 -0.32 0.14 -26.62
CA HIS A 475 -0.73 1.33 -27.38
C HIS A 475 -2.25 1.34 -27.54
N ILE A 476 -2.91 2.29 -26.89
CA ILE A 476 -4.35 2.54 -27.01
C ILE A 476 -4.55 3.61 -28.11
N ASN A 477 -5.36 3.31 -29.11
CA ASN A 477 -5.55 4.20 -30.26
C ASN A 477 -6.79 5.09 -30.15
N SER A 478 -7.71 4.77 -29.26
CA SER A 478 -8.94 5.55 -29.07
C SER A 478 -9.39 5.53 -27.61
N LEU A 479 -10.08 6.60 -27.21
CA LEU A 479 -10.68 6.67 -25.86
C LEU A 479 -11.76 5.60 -25.63
N ASN A 480 -12.42 5.11 -26.70
CA ASN A 480 -13.41 4.04 -26.59
C ASN A 480 -12.81 2.68 -26.25
N GLU A 481 -11.52 2.46 -26.47
CA GLU A 481 -10.79 1.26 -26.04
C GLU A 481 -10.36 1.34 -24.58
N LEU A 482 -10.39 2.52 -24.00
CA LEU A 482 -9.88 2.83 -22.67
C LEU A 482 -10.98 3.04 -21.65
N LEU A 483 -12.04 3.75 -22.02
CA LEU A 483 -13.05 4.24 -21.10
C LEU A 483 -14.31 3.37 -21.17
N ASP A 484 -14.88 3.02 -20.02
CA ASP A 484 -16.21 2.45 -19.98
C ASP A 484 -17.25 3.53 -20.33
N THR A 485 -17.72 3.52 -21.58
CA THR A 485 -18.73 4.46 -22.08
C THR A 485 -20.15 4.02 -21.74
N ASN A 486 -20.34 2.87 -21.06
CA ASN A 486 -21.65 2.32 -20.74
C ASN A 486 -22.18 2.75 -19.36
N ASN A 487 -21.35 3.38 -18.52
CA ASN A 487 -21.73 3.85 -17.19
C ASN A 487 -22.21 5.32 -17.19
N SER A 488 -23.07 5.70 -18.12
CA SER A 488 -23.82 6.97 -18.03
C SER A 488 -25.06 6.77 -17.16
N ASN A 489 -24.93 7.06 -15.86
CA ASN A 489 -26.08 7.30 -14.98
C ASN A 489 -26.53 8.75 -15.08
#